data_54d82efc68f3a74eb8c156f95ab6e85f
#
_entry.id   54d82efc68f3a74eb8c156f95ab6e85f
#
_cell.length_a   1.000
_cell.length_b   1.000
_cell.length_c   1.000
_cell.angle_alpha   90.00
_cell.angle_beta   90.00
_cell.angle_gamma   90.00
#
_symmetry.space_group_name_H-M   'P 1'
#
loop_
_entity.id
_entity.type
_entity.pdbx_description
1 polymer ?
#
loop_
_entity_poly.entity_id
_entity_poly.type
_entity_poly.pdbx_seq_one_letter_code
_entity_poly.pdbx_strand_id
1 'polypeptide(L)'
;MSDQNVLRKLLSEDTGHLMPCCFDALSAKLIGQEGYQLTFMSGFAASATRLGAPDLGLMSYGEIVDQVRDIASAIAIPLIADGDTGYGNAMNVRRTVFGFAQAGAAAVMIEDQVAPKRCGHTPGKEVVSRDEAFDRIRAAVDARNELQSGGGPEILVLARTDARHEYGLAEAIDRSAHFAELGADILFVEAPQ
;
A
#
# COMPACT_ATOMS: atom_id res chain seq x y z
N MET A 1 -1.61 1.19 22.83
CA MET A 1 -0.76 1.91 21.84
C MET A 1 -1.38 1.62 20.49
N SER A 2 -1.61 2.61 19.64
CA SER A 2 -2.16 2.36 18.30
C SER A 2 -1.15 1.54 17.48
N ASP A 3 -1.63 0.66 16.61
CA ASP A 3 -0.79 -0.23 15.78
C ASP A 3 0.22 0.53 14.91
N GLN A 4 -0.04 1.80 14.63
CA GLN A 4 0.81 2.67 13.82
C GLN A 4 2.08 3.12 14.56
N ASN A 5 1.99 3.37 15.86
CA ASN A 5 3.19 3.61 16.67
C ASN A 5 4.13 2.40 16.67
N VAL A 6 3.56 1.18 16.52
CA VAL A 6 4.34 -0.05 16.37
C VAL A 6 5.05 -0.08 15.02
N LEU A 7 4.35 0.23 13.92
CA LEU A 7 4.96 0.25 12.58
C LEU A 7 6.06 1.31 12.48
N ARG A 8 5.83 2.55 12.94
CA ARG A 8 6.89 3.58 12.96
C ARG A 8 8.11 3.15 13.77
N LYS A 9 7.90 2.48 14.89
CA LYS A 9 8.98 1.94 15.71
C LYS A 9 9.79 0.91 14.92
N LEU A 10 9.14 -0.07 14.28
CA LEU A 10 9.80 -1.09 13.46
C LEU A 10 10.59 -0.46 12.32
N LEU A 11 10.02 0.55 11.63
CA LEU A 11 10.70 1.28 10.56
C LEU A 11 11.90 2.11 11.03
N SER A 12 11.98 2.46 12.31
CA SER A 12 13.10 3.21 12.90
C SER A 12 14.24 2.32 13.41
N GLU A 13 14.05 1.01 13.42
CA GLU A 13 15.07 0.04 13.82
C GLU A 13 16.12 -0.12 12.70
N ASP A 14 17.39 -0.25 13.07
CA ASP A 14 18.50 -0.48 12.13
C ASP A 14 18.64 -1.98 11.77
N THR A 15 17.48 -2.65 11.59
CA THR A 15 17.38 -4.07 11.25
C THR A 15 16.32 -4.31 10.20
N GLY A 16 16.51 -5.30 9.33
CA GLY A 16 15.48 -5.73 8.40
C GLY A 16 14.42 -6.59 9.09
N HIS A 17 13.14 -6.36 8.74
CA HIS A 17 12.03 -7.17 9.23
C HIS A 17 11.50 -8.08 8.12
N LEU A 18 11.25 -9.35 8.47
CA LEU A 18 10.52 -10.25 7.57
C LEU A 18 9.03 -9.90 7.62
N MET A 19 8.45 -9.65 6.44
CA MET A 19 7.06 -9.27 6.27
C MET A 19 6.34 -10.29 5.36
N PRO A 20 5.80 -11.38 5.92
CA PRO A 20 4.98 -12.31 5.14
C PRO A 20 3.71 -11.63 4.63
N CYS A 21 3.27 -12.05 3.43
CA CYS A 21 2.04 -11.53 2.85
C CYS A 21 0.84 -12.36 3.32
N CYS A 22 -0.24 -11.67 3.71
CA CYS A 22 -1.56 -12.24 3.95
C CYS A 22 -2.53 -11.88 2.81
N PHE A 23 -3.66 -12.55 2.78
CA PHE A 23 -4.72 -12.28 1.81
C PHE A 23 -6.13 -12.43 2.41
N ASP A 24 -6.24 -12.95 3.63
CA ASP A 24 -7.48 -13.07 4.41
C ASP A 24 -7.18 -13.03 5.93
N ALA A 25 -8.23 -12.99 6.72
CA ALA A 25 -8.12 -12.95 8.18
C ALA A 25 -7.43 -14.19 8.76
N LEU A 26 -7.59 -15.38 8.13
CA LEU A 26 -6.96 -16.60 8.63
C LEU A 26 -5.45 -16.58 8.39
N SER A 27 -5.00 -16.27 7.17
CA SER A 27 -3.58 -16.18 6.86
C SER A 27 -2.88 -15.12 7.70
N ALA A 28 -3.51 -13.97 7.90
CA ALA A 28 -2.97 -12.90 8.75
C ALA A 28 -2.85 -13.34 10.22
N LYS A 29 -3.86 -14.05 10.74
CA LYS A 29 -3.83 -14.58 12.09
C LYS A 29 -2.72 -15.60 12.31
N LEU A 30 -2.51 -16.48 11.34
CA LEU A 30 -1.40 -17.46 11.38
C LEU A 30 -0.05 -16.75 11.39
N ILE A 31 0.14 -15.71 10.56
CA ILE A 31 1.36 -14.89 10.53
C ILE A 31 1.63 -14.29 11.93
N GLY A 32 0.62 -13.71 12.56
CA GLY A 32 0.77 -13.17 13.91
C GLY A 32 1.08 -14.23 14.96
N GLN A 33 0.52 -15.44 14.86
CA GLN A 33 0.78 -16.56 15.78
C GLN A 33 2.19 -17.12 15.64
N GLU A 34 2.77 -17.07 14.43
CA GLU A 34 4.17 -17.46 14.18
C GLU A 34 5.19 -16.42 14.67
N GLY A 35 4.73 -15.29 15.25
CA GLY A 35 5.58 -14.29 15.88
C GLY A 35 6.14 -13.22 14.94
N TYR A 36 5.64 -13.11 13.71
CA TYR A 36 5.98 -12.00 12.83
C TYR A 36 5.42 -10.68 13.36
N GLN A 37 6.18 -9.61 13.18
CA GLN A 37 5.89 -8.31 13.79
C GLN A 37 5.02 -7.40 12.92
N LEU A 38 4.89 -7.72 11.63
CA LEU A 38 4.05 -6.99 10.66
C LEU A 38 3.65 -7.92 9.52
N THR A 39 2.64 -7.53 8.75
CA THR A 39 2.19 -8.27 7.57
C THR A 39 1.77 -7.31 6.46
N PHE A 40 1.78 -7.80 5.22
CA PHE A 40 1.32 -7.08 4.04
C PHE A 40 0.12 -7.79 3.42
N MET A 41 -0.99 -7.07 3.20
CA MET A 41 -2.10 -7.61 2.41
C MET A 41 -1.78 -7.49 0.93
N SER A 42 -1.57 -8.64 0.28
CA SER A 42 -1.29 -8.73 -1.15
C SER A 42 -2.56 -8.61 -1.99
N GLY A 43 -2.65 -7.59 -2.84
CA GLY A 43 -3.75 -7.45 -3.82
C GLY A 43 -3.81 -8.62 -4.79
N PHE A 44 -2.65 -9.13 -5.22
CA PHE A 44 -2.55 -10.33 -6.05
C PHE A 44 -3.21 -11.56 -5.40
N ALA A 45 -2.82 -11.87 -4.15
CA ALA A 45 -3.34 -13.04 -3.45
C ALA A 45 -4.82 -12.85 -3.05
N ALA A 46 -5.23 -11.62 -2.72
CA ALA A 46 -6.63 -11.28 -2.47
C ALA A 46 -7.50 -11.48 -3.72
N SER A 47 -7.05 -11.02 -4.91
CA SER A 47 -7.74 -11.26 -6.18
C SER A 47 -7.86 -12.75 -6.49
N ALA A 48 -6.76 -13.51 -6.34
CA ALA A 48 -6.73 -14.93 -6.58
C ALA A 48 -7.70 -15.71 -5.67
N THR A 49 -7.75 -15.39 -4.39
CA THR A 49 -8.56 -16.13 -3.41
C THR A 49 -10.02 -15.69 -3.38
N ARG A 50 -10.31 -14.42 -3.58
CA ARG A 50 -11.67 -13.88 -3.50
C ARG A 50 -12.43 -14.01 -4.80
N LEU A 51 -11.75 -13.83 -5.95
CA LEU A 51 -12.37 -13.87 -7.28
C LEU A 51 -12.01 -15.13 -8.09
N GLY A 52 -10.96 -15.89 -7.69
CA GLY A 52 -10.40 -16.93 -8.54
C GLY A 52 -9.81 -16.38 -9.85
N ALA A 53 -9.38 -15.13 -9.85
CA ALA A 53 -8.94 -14.38 -11.02
C ALA A 53 -7.52 -13.80 -10.85
N PRO A 54 -6.80 -13.56 -11.95
CA PRO A 54 -5.52 -12.89 -11.91
C PRO A 54 -5.68 -11.43 -11.45
N ASP A 55 -4.60 -10.88 -10.91
CA ASP A 55 -4.53 -9.49 -10.45
C ASP A 55 -4.39 -8.52 -11.63
N LEU A 56 -5.51 -8.05 -12.13
CA LEU A 56 -5.67 -7.14 -13.27
C LEU A 56 -6.50 -5.89 -12.90
N GLY A 57 -6.48 -5.48 -11.63
CA GLY A 57 -7.29 -4.37 -11.16
C GLY A 57 -8.80 -4.64 -11.19
N LEU A 58 -9.21 -5.89 -11.00
CA LEU A 58 -10.62 -6.31 -11.06
C LEU A 58 -11.39 -6.01 -9.78
N MET A 59 -10.70 -6.02 -8.64
CA MET A 59 -11.34 -5.76 -7.35
C MET A 59 -11.65 -4.27 -7.21
N SER A 60 -12.87 -3.97 -6.76
CA SER A 60 -13.28 -2.61 -6.47
C SER A 60 -12.70 -2.11 -5.14
N TYR A 61 -12.65 -0.77 -4.98
CA TYR A 61 -12.31 -0.14 -3.70
C TYR A 61 -13.12 -0.73 -2.52
N GLY A 62 -14.42 -0.93 -2.69
CA GLY A 62 -15.29 -1.46 -1.63
C GLY A 62 -14.89 -2.86 -1.19
N GLU A 63 -14.60 -3.75 -2.16
CA GLU A 63 -14.17 -5.13 -1.87
C GLU A 63 -12.83 -5.16 -1.14
N ILE A 64 -11.89 -4.31 -1.53
CA ILE A 64 -10.57 -4.23 -0.87
C ILE A 64 -10.68 -3.64 0.54
N VAL A 65 -11.47 -2.58 0.75
CA VAL A 65 -11.66 -2.00 2.10
C VAL A 65 -12.30 -3.01 3.05
N ASP A 66 -13.25 -3.82 2.58
CA ASP A 66 -13.84 -4.90 3.38
C ASP A 66 -12.78 -5.95 3.74
N GLN A 67 -11.93 -6.34 2.78
CA GLN A 67 -10.83 -7.26 3.03
C GLN A 67 -9.83 -6.72 4.06
N VAL A 68 -9.45 -5.45 3.93
CA VAL A 68 -8.57 -4.77 4.92
C VAL A 68 -9.18 -4.80 6.31
N ARG A 69 -10.47 -4.48 6.44
CA ARG A 69 -11.19 -4.47 7.72
C ARG A 69 -11.21 -5.85 8.36
N ASP A 70 -11.52 -6.89 7.58
CA ASP A 70 -11.58 -8.26 8.07
C ASP A 70 -10.20 -8.72 8.58
N ILE A 71 -9.13 -8.43 7.82
CA ILE A 71 -7.76 -8.75 8.21
C ILE A 71 -7.35 -7.97 9.46
N ALA A 72 -7.49 -6.65 9.45
CA ALA A 72 -7.06 -5.79 10.55
C ALA A 72 -7.78 -6.14 11.87
N SER A 73 -9.07 -6.51 11.81
CA SER A 73 -9.83 -6.92 13.01
C SER A 73 -9.37 -8.25 13.60
N ALA A 74 -8.68 -9.09 12.83
CA ALA A 74 -8.25 -10.43 13.24
C ALA A 74 -6.85 -10.49 13.86
N ILE A 75 -6.06 -9.42 13.76
CA ILE A 75 -4.64 -9.39 14.16
C ILE A 75 -4.33 -8.20 15.06
N ALA A 76 -3.25 -8.31 15.84
CA ALA A 76 -2.71 -7.22 16.66
C ALA A 76 -1.38 -6.66 16.13
N ILE A 77 -0.86 -7.20 15.01
CA ILE A 77 0.34 -6.70 14.35
C ILE A 77 -0.02 -5.70 13.26
N PRO A 78 0.84 -4.71 12.95
CA PRO A 78 0.59 -3.74 11.89
C PRO A 78 0.32 -4.39 10.53
N LEU A 79 -0.74 -3.92 9.86
CA LEU A 79 -1.09 -4.30 8.50
C LEU A 79 -0.70 -3.19 7.52
N ILE A 80 0.18 -3.48 6.57
CA ILE A 80 0.37 -2.67 5.37
C ILE A 80 -0.56 -3.23 4.30
N ALA A 81 -1.37 -2.42 3.66
CA ALA A 81 -2.37 -2.89 2.72
C ALA A 81 -2.16 -2.34 1.31
N ASP A 82 -2.30 -3.21 0.31
CA ASP A 82 -2.25 -2.85 -1.11
C ASP A 82 -3.46 -2.00 -1.49
N GLY A 83 -3.21 -0.76 -1.90
CA GLY A 83 -4.20 0.21 -2.34
C GLY A 83 -4.20 0.42 -3.86
N ASP A 84 -3.51 -0.45 -4.60
CA ASP A 84 -3.40 -0.37 -6.06
C ASP A 84 -2.98 1.06 -6.51
N THR A 85 -3.62 1.58 -7.54
CA THR A 85 -3.41 2.95 -8.04
C THR A 85 -4.24 4.01 -7.30
N GLY A 86 -4.93 3.63 -6.19
CA GLY A 86 -5.85 4.49 -5.45
C GLY A 86 -7.27 4.54 -5.98
N TYR A 87 -7.64 3.64 -6.89
CA TYR A 87 -9.00 3.43 -7.44
C TYR A 87 -9.58 4.63 -8.20
N GLY A 88 -8.73 5.40 -8.86
CA GLY A 88 -9.14 6.52 -9.73
C GLY A 88 -8.17 7.70 -9.71
N ASN A 89 -8.69 8.91 -9.69
CA ASN A 89 -7.88 10.14 -9.65
C ASN A 89 -7.41 10.51 -8.23
N ALA A 90 -6.72 11.63 -8.06
CA ALA A 90 -6.22 12.12 -6.77
C ALA A 90 -7.31 12.20 -5.68
N MET A 91 -8.56 12.53 -6.03
CA MET A 91 -9.66 12.55 -5.05
C MET A 91 -10.08 11.14 -4.61
N ASN A 92 -9.95 10.15 -5.50
CA ASN A 92 -10.17 8.75 -5.15
C ASN A 92 -9.05 8.24 -4.24
N VAL A 93 -7.79 8.64 -4.50
CA VAL A 93 -6.66 8.33 -3.62
C VAL A 93 -6.91 8.82 -2.19
N ARG A 94 -7.35 10.08 -2.03
CA ARG A 94 -7.74 10.61 -0.70
C ARG A 94 -8.78 9.73 -0.03
N ARG A 95 -9.86 9.38 -0.73
CA ARG A 95 -10.91 8.49 -0.23
C ARG A 95 -10.34 7.12 0.17
N THR A 96 -9.41 6.58 -0.60
CA THR A 96 -8.74 5.31 -0.32
C THR A 96 -7.96 5.36 0.98
N VAL A 97 -7.14 6.39 1.18
CA VAL A 97 -6.39 6.60 2.43
C VAL A 97 -7.33 6.69 3.64
N PHE A 98 -8.39 7.49 3.55
CA PHE A 98 -9.39 7.60 4.63
C PHE A 98 -10.05 6.24 4.93
N GLY A 99 -10.48 5.51 3.92
CA GLY A 99 -11.15 4.23 4.10
C GLY A 99 -10.25 3.14 4.68
N PHE A 100 -8.99 3.08 4.25
CA PHE A 100 -8.00 2.13 4.77
C PHE A 100 -7.64 2.44 6.22
N ALA A 101 -7.46 3.72 6.57
CA ALA A 101 -7.25 4.14 7.96
C ALA A 101 -8.42 3.73 8.87
N GLN A 102 -9.66 3.97 8.42
CA GLN A 102 -10.86 3.58 9.16
C GLN A 102 -11.05 2.06 9.24
N ALA A 103 -10.56 1.32 8.25
CA ALA A 103 -10.56 -0.14 8.24
C ALA A 103 -9.48 -0.75 9.14
N GLY A 104 -8.54 0.05 9.66
CA GLY A 104 -7.51 -0.38 10.61
C GLY A 104 -6.15 -0.69 10.00
N ALA A 105 -5.89 -0.34 8.73
CA ALA A 105 -4.56 -0.46 8.15
C ALA A 105 -3.56 0.49 8.82
N ALA A 106 -2.35 0.01 9.12
CA ALA A 106 -1.25 0.83 9.64
C ALA A 106 -0.53 1.61 8.51
N ALA A 107 -0.56 1.08 7.28
CA ALA A 107 -0.09 1.78 6.09
C ALA A 107 -0.90 1.37 4.86
N VAL A 108 -0.97 2.27 3.88
CA VAL A 108 -1.53 2.01 2.55
C VAL A 108 -0.44 2.18 1.50
N MET A 109 -0.32 1.20 0.60
CA MET A 109 0.55 1.30 -0.57
C MET A 109 -0.24 1.90 -1.74
N ILE A 110 0.33 2.91 -2.39
CA ILE A 110 -0.20 3.51 -3.62
C ILE A 110 0.89 3.45 -4.70
N GLU A 111 0.54 2.96 -5.88
CA GLU A 111 1.46 2.78 -6.99
C GLU A 111 1.18 3.72 -8.17
N ASP A 112 2.20 3.92 -9.02
CA ASP A 112 2.15 4.80 -10.17
C ASP A 112 1.76 4.11 -11.49
N GLN A 113 1.21 2.89 -11.44
CA GLN A 113 0.74 2.21 -12.65
C GLN A 113 -0.45 2.92 -13.32
N VAL A 114 -0.59 2.72 -14.63
CA VAL A 114 -1.80 3.05 -15.38
C VAL A 114 -2.93 2.11 -14.92
N ALA A 115 -4.14 2.63 -14.73
CA ALA A 115 -5.31 1.81 -14.41
C ALA A 115 -6.02 1.37 -15.72
N PRO A 116 -6.46 0.11 -15.83
CA PRO A 116 -6.35 -0.98 -14.85
C PRO A 116 -4.93 -1.52 -14.71
N LYS A 117 -4.48 -1.65 -13.47
CA LYS A 117 -3.11 -2.09 -13.16
C LYS A 117 -2.89 -3.58 -13.47
N ARG A 118 -1.64 -4.01 -13.45
CA ARG A 118 -1.23 -5.41 -13.54
C ARG A 118 -0.36 -5.79 -12.35
N CYS A 119 -0.30 -7.09 -12.06
CA CYS A 119 0.65 -7.59 -11.06
C CYS A 119 2.08 -7.14 -11.39
N GLY A 120 2.83 -6.68 -10.40
CA GLY A 120 4.19 -6.16 -10.56
C GLY A 120 5.19 -7.10 -11.22
N HIS A 121 4.93 -8.40 -11.20
CA HIS A 121 5.76 -9.43 -11.82
C HIS A 121 5.34 -9.82 -13.23
N THR A 122 4.27 -9.24 -13.77
CA THR A 122 3.79 -9.55 -15.13
C THR A 122 4.30 -8.53 -16.15
N PRO A 123 4.56 -8.95 -17.41
CA PRO A 123 4.94 -8.04 -18.47
C PRO A 123 3.77 -7.12 -18.89
N GLY A 124 4.12 -6.00 -19.53
CA GLY A 124 3.14 -5.06 -20.08
C GLY A 124 2.55 -4.11 -19.03
N LYS A 125 3.27 -3.85 -17.94
CA LYS A 125 2.97 -2.75 -17.02
C LYS A 125 3.33 -1.43 -17.71
N GLU A 126 2.49 -0.44 -17.47
CA GLU A 126 2.72 0.94 -17.87
C GLU A 126 2.57 1.83 -16.63
N VAL A 127 3.36 2.89 -16.55
CA VAL A 127 3.25 3.88 -15.48
C VAL A 127 2.71 5.19 -16.03
N VAL A 128 2.00 5.92 -15.18
CA VAL A 128 1.49 7.25 -15.50
C VAL A 128 2.64 8.27 -15.59
N SER A 129 2.35 9.46 -16.12
CA SER A 129 3.30 10.57 -16.14
C SER A 129 3.81 10.87 -14.71
N ARG A 130 4.99 11.51 -14.63
CA ARG A 130 5.53 11.95 -13.34
C ARG A 130 4.54 12.84 -12.58
N ASP A 131 3.94 13.81 -13.27
CA ASP A 131 3.00 14.75 -12.65
C ASP A 131 1.81 14.02 -12.02
N GLU A 132 1.23 13.05 -12.75
CA GLU A 132 0.11 12.26 -12.22
C GLU A 132 0.55 11.36 -11.04
N ALA A 133 1.72 10.72 -11.13
CA ALA A 133 2.27 9.92 -10.05
C ALA A 133 2.49 10.77 -8.78
N PHE A 134 3.05 11.97 -8.94
CA PHE A 134 3.30 12.90 -7.85
C PHE A 134 2.00 13.44 -7.25
N ASP A 135 1.00 13.73 -8.07
CA ASP A 135 -0.32 14.16 -7.59
C ASP A 135 -1.04 13.07 -6.79
N ARG A 136 -0.91 11.80 -7.18
CA ARG A 136 -1.44 10.68 -6.39
C ARG A 136 -0.79 10.61 -5.01
N ILE A 137 0.54 10.65 -4.93
CA ILE A 137 1.24 10.57 -3.66
C ILE A 137 1.00 11.82 -2.81
N ARG A 138 0.98 13.02 -3.39
CA ARG A 138 0.61 14.25 -2.70
C ARG A 138 -0.79 14.13 -2.09
N ALA A 139 -1.76 13.65 -2.86
CA ALA A 139 -3.12 13.44 -2.37
C ALA A 139 -3.21 12.43 -1.22
N ALA A 140 -2.40 11.36 -1.26
CA ALA A 140 -2.31 10.39 -0.18
C ALA A 140 -1.72 11.00 1.09
N VAL A 141 -0.64 11.75 0.96
CA VAL A 141 0.03 12.46 2.07
C VAL A 141 -0.88 13.52 2.69
N ASP A 142 -1.57 14.30 1.86
CA ASP A 142 -2.53 15.30 2.34
C ASP A 142 -3.68 14.65 3.14
N ALA A 143 -4.22 13.54 2.65
CA ALA A 143 -5.26 12.79 3.36
C ALA A 143 -4.78 12.25 4.71
N ARG A 144 -3.56 11.69 4.76
CA ARG A 144 -2.92 11.26 6.01
C ARG A 144 -2.77 12.43 7.00
N ASN A 145 -2.27 13.56 6.53
CA ASN A 145 -2.05 14.75 7.38
C ASN A 145 -3.38 15.29 7.91
N GLU A 146 -4.43 15.28 7.10
CA GLU A 146 -5.79 15.67 7.52
C GLU A 146 -6.33 14.74 8.61
N LEU A 147 -6.17 13.42 8.46
CA LEU A 147 -6.52 12.44 9.50
C LEU A 147 -5.81 12.74 10.82
N GLN A 148 -4.49 12.95 10.77
CA GLN A 148 -3.69 13.25 11.96
C GLN A 148 -4.12 14.55 12.65
N SER A 149 -4.32 15.62 11.89
CA SER A 149 -4.75 16.92 12.43
C SER A 149 -6.18 16.90 12.96
N GLY A 150 -7.06 16.08 12.39
CA GLY A 150 -8.43 15.87 12.81
C GLY A 150 -8.62 14.92 13.99
N GLY A 151 -7.53 14.33 14.53
CA GLY A 151 -7.62 13.33 15.61
C GLY A 151 -8.18 11.98 15.15
N GLY A 152 -8.18 11.73 13.86
CA GLY A 152 -8.59 10.45 13.25
C GLY A 152 -7.52 9.35 13.40
N PRO A 153 -7.80 8.15 12.88
CA PRO A 153 -6.82 7.08 12.87
C PRO A 153 -5.58 7.49 12.06
N GLU A 154 -4.42 7.18 12.61
CA GLU A 154 -3.15 7.41 11.91
C GLU A 154 -2.99 6.33 10.82
N ILE A 155 -2.38 6.67 9.69
CA ILE A 155 -1.99 5.73 8.65
C ILE A 155 -0.70 6.24 7.99
N LEU A 156 0.20 5.33 7.60
CA LEU A 156 1.40 5.68 6.82
C LEU A 156 1.13 5.53 5.33
N VAL A 157 1.88 6.27 4.52
CA VAL A 157 1.85 6.19 3.06
C VAL A 157 3.10 5.47 2.57
N LEU A 158 2.91 4.31 1.94
CA LEU A 158 3.93 3.61 1.17
C LEU A 158 3.76 3.98 -0.31
N ALA A 159 4.74 4.67 -0.86
CA ALA A 159 4.76 5.05 -2.27
C ALA A 159 5.56 4.03 -3.08
N ARG A 160 4.90 3.38 -4.03
CA ARG A 160 5.50 2.40 -4.94
C ARG A 160 5.65 2.98 -6.33
N THR A 161 6.79 2.68 -6.98
CA THR A 161 6.96 2.93 -8.40
C THR A 161 7.27 1.64 -9.16
N ASP A 162 6.60 1.46 -10.28
CA ASP A 162 6.84 0.40 -11.28
C ASP A 162 7.65 0.92 -12.49
N ALA A 163 8.13 2.16 -12.45
CA ALA A 163 8.81 2.83 -13.55
C ALA A 163 10.08 2.13 -14.03
N ARG A 164 10.70 1.29 -13.17
CA ARG A 164 11.89 0.53 -13.55
C ARG A 164 11.66 -0.35 -14.79
N HIS A 165 10.49 -0.96 -14.89
CA HIS A 165 10.17 -1.87 -15.99
C HIS A 165 10.23 -1.18 -17.35
N GLU A 166 9.72 0.05 -17.45
CA GLU A 166 9.58 0.78 -18.71
C GLU A 166 10.73 1.78 -18.94
N TYR A 167 11.16 2.46 -17.88
CA TYR A 167 12.11 3.59 -17.96
C TYR A 167 13.46 3.33 -17.31
N GLY A 168 13.63 2.17 -16.66
CA GLY A 168 14.88 1.78 -16.01
C GLY A 168 15.02 2.26 -14.56
N LEU A 169 16.11 1.81 -13.92
CA LEU A 169 16.35 2.02 -12.50
C LEU A 169 16.52 3.50 -12.12
N ALA A 170 17.18 4.28 -12.97
CA ALA A 170 17.41 5.71 -12.70
C ALA A 170 16.09 6.48 -12.55
N GLU A 171 15.12 6.22 -13.44
CA GLU A 171 13.77 6.81 -13.36
C GLU A 171 13.03 6.39 -12.07
N ALA A 172 13.12 5.10 -11.72
CA ALA A 172 12.47 4.61 -10.51
C ALA A 172 13.07 5.25 -9.24
N ILE A 173 14.39 5.43 -9.19
CA ILE A 173 15.06 6.11 -8.08
C ILE A 173 14.63 7.58 -8.01
N ASP A 174 14.59 8.28 -9.14
CA ASP A 174 14.21 9.69 -9.21
C ASP A 174 12.77 9.92 -8.77
N ARG A 175 11.83 9.09 -9.23
CA ARG A 175 10.44 9.12 -8.74
C ARG A 175 10.35 8.85 -7.25
N SER A 176 11.07 7.83 -6.75
CA SER A 176 11.07 7.51 -5.32
C SER A 176 11.63 8.64 -4.47
N ALA A 177 12.70 9.31 -4.92
CA ALA A 177 13.25 10.48 -4.23
C ALA A 177 12.20 11.60 -4.14
N HIS A 178 11.48 11.86 -5.23
CA HIS A 178 10.41 12.86 -5.24
C HIS A 178 9.22 12.46 -4.34
N PHE A 179 8.85 11.18 -4.29
CA PHE A 179 7.84 10.69 -3.35
C PHE A 179 8.23 10.93 -1.89
N ALA A 180 9.53 10.77 -1.56
CA ALA A 180 10.05 11.11 -0.23
C ALA A 180 9.94 12.61 0.06
N GLU A 181 10.29 13.48 -0.90
CA GLU A 181 10.14 14.93 -0.79
C GLU A 181 8.69 15.36 -0.59
N LEU A 182 7.73 14.66 -1.19
CA LEU A 182 6.29 14.87 -0.98
C LEU A 182 5.83 14.40 0.41
N GLY A 183 6.64 13.64 1.13
CA GLY A 183 6.36 13.18 2.48
C GLY A 183 5.82 11.75 2.58
N ALA A 184 6.05 10.90 1.60
CA ALA A 184 5.80 9.47 1.74
C ALA A 184 6.64 8.89 2.89
N ASP A 185 6.04 8.00 3.70
CA ASP A 185 6.71 7.42 4.88
C ASP A 185 7.59 6.24 4.52
N ILE A 186 7.24 5.49 3.46
CA ILE A 186 7.92 4.29 3.00
C ILE A 186 8.02 4.34 1.47
N LEU A 187 9.14 3.89 0.93
CA LEU A 187 9.38 3.84 -0.52
C LEU A 187 9.54 2.40 -0.98
N PHE A 188 8.99 2.10 -2.14
CA PHE A 188 9.10 0.78 -2.73
C PHE A 188 9.33 0.86 -4.25
N VAL A 189 10.47 0.34 -4.70
CA VAL A 189 10.77 0.17 -6.13
C VAL A 189 10.44 -1.27 -6.51
N GLU A 190 9.48 -1.44 -7.41
CA GLU A 190 9.04 -2.78 -7.84
C GLU A 190 10.07 -3.44 -8.76
N ALA A 191 10.32 -4.74 -8.50
CA ALA A 191 11.21 -5.59 -9.30
C ALA A 191 12.57 -4.93 -9.61
N PRO A 192 13.42 -4.63 -8.62
CA PRO A 192 14.65 -3.83 -8.78
C PRO A 192 15.79 -4.56 -9.51
N GLN A 193 15.59 -5.78 -10.01
CA GLN A 193 16.61 -6.57 -10.73
C GLN A 193 16.62 -6.30 -12.21
#